data_d1ebf06faa891a5cddc3c2eda93d8d5d
#
_entry.id   d1ebf06faa891a5cddc3c2eda93d8d5d
#
_cell.length_a   1.000
_cell.length_b   1.000
_cell.length_c   1.000
_cell.angle_alpha   90.00
_cell.angle_beta   90.00
_cell.angle_gamma   90.00
#
_symmetry.space_group_name_H-M   'P 1'
#
loop_
_entity.id
_entity.type
_entity.pdbx_description
1 polymer ?
#
loop_
_entity_poly.entity_id
_entity_poly.type
_entity_poly.pdbx_seq_one_letter_code
_entity_poly.pdbx_strand_id
1 'polypeptide(L)'
;FDIRFGGDLKIGNEGNEILVQNEVWPLTVEFRNPQSAIPNVDEWYLLDKARGKEYELNGNGTVEITDPTERLTLYRSTLIPEHFALYQNYPNPFNPVTTIQFSVETNSKTSLQIFDITGRLVETLVNENLEPGYHEITWNATNVSSGVYIYKLTTDAGQLTRKMILLK
;
A
#
# COMPACT_ATOMS: atom_id res chain seq x y z
N PHE A 1 -0.68 -10.32 -4.95
CA PHE A 1 0.11 -11.18 -4.06
C PHE A 1 -0.09 -12.64 -4.47
N ASP A 2 0.98 -13.34 -4.75
CA ASP A 2 0.94 -14.76 -5.17
C ASP A 2 1.82 -15.55 -4.20
N ILE A 3 1.26 -16.61 -3.60
CA ILE A 3 1.99 -17.54 -2.75
C ILE A 3 1.90 -18.93 -3.36
N ARG A 4 3.04 -19.60 -3.49
CA ARG A 4 3.15 -20.97 -3.94
C ARG A 4 3.87 -21.80 -2.89
N PHE A 5 3.36 -22.98 -2.67
CA PHE A 5 3.95 -23.95 -1.75
C PHE A 5 4.53 -25.10 -2.55
N GLY A 6 5.71 -25.57 -2.18
CA GLY A 6 6.28 -26.80 -2.72
C GLY A 6 5.63 -27.99 -2.05
N GLY A 7 4.74 -28.72 -2.76
CA GLY A 7 4.02 -29.89 -2.27
C GLY A 7 2.50 -29.83 -2.56
N ASP A 8 1.78 -30.89 -2.22
CA ASP A 8 0.32 -30.95 -2.37
C ASP A 8 -0.37 -30.14 -1.25
N LEU A 9 -0.50 -28.84 -1.45
CA LEU A 9 -1.15 -27.95 -0.49
C LEU A 9 -2.62 -27.73 -0.87
N LYS A 10 -3.54 -27.94 0.07
CA LYS A 10 -4.92 -27.52 -0.05
C LYS A 10 -5.14 -26.25 0.76
N ILE A 11 -5.50 -25.17 0.06
CA ILE A 11 -5.89 -23.90 0.67
C ILE A 11 -7.38 -23.99 1.04
N GLY A 12 -7.69 -23.90 2.33
CA GLY A 12 -9.07 -23.78 2.80
C GLY A 12 -9.57 -22.34 2.68
N ASN A 13 -10.82 -22.15 2.27
CA ASN A 13 -11.43 -20.85 2.00
C ASN A 13 -11.98 -20.12 3.24
N GLU A 14 -11.49 -20.40 4.44
CA GLU A 14 -11.92 -19.69 5.65
C GLU A 14 -10.91 -18.61 6.04
N GLY A 15 -11.09 -17.41 5.47
CA GLY A 15 -10.27 -16.26 5.78
C GLY A 15 -8.82 -16.37 5.26
N ASN A 16 -7.87 -15.85 6.02
CA ASN A 16 -6.45 -15.90 5.70
C ASN A 16 -5.74 -17.16 6.26
N GLU A 17 -6.48 -18.19 6.65
CA GLU A 17 -5.91 -19.43 7.16
C GLU A 17 -5.51 -20.37 6.02
N ILE A 18 -4.31 -20.91 6.12
CA ILE A 18 -3.71 -21.87 5.22
C ILE A 18 -3.56 -23.19 6.00
N LEU A 19 -4.30 -24.23 5.57
CA LEU A 19 -4.14 -25.57 6.11
C LEU A 19 -2.95 -26.24 5.41
N VAL A 20 -1.96 -26.65 6.20
CA VAL A 20 -0.76 -27.31 5.70
C VAL A 20 -0.93 -28.81 5.86
N GLN A 21 -1.07 -29.52 4.74
CA GLN A 21 -1.08 -30.99 4.70
C GLN A 21 0.21 -31.45 4.03
N ASN A 22 1.31 -31.41 4.75
CA ASN A 22 2.60 -31.85 4.23
C ASN A 22 3.24 -32.87 5.18
N GLU A 23 3.66 -34.00 4.63
CA GLU A 23 4.35 -35.07 5.37
C GLU A 23 5.87 -34.90 5.36
N VAL A 24 6.39 -33.98 4.50
CA VAL A 24 7.82 -33.79 4.31
C VAL A 24 8.24 -32.38 4.74
N TRP A 25 9.20 -32.29 5.64
CA TRP A 25 9.75 -31.03 6.14
C TRP A 25 11.24 -30.93 5.85
N PRO A 26 11.81 -29.74 5.63
CA PRO A 26 11.18 -28.40 5.69
C PRO A 26 10.20 -28.13 4.53
N LEU A 27 9.22 -27.27 4.79
CA LEU A 27 8.31 -26.76 3.77
C LEU A 27 8.85 -25.45 3.19
N THR A 28 9.07 -25.40 1.89
CA THR A 28 9.46 -24.17 1.19
C THR A 28 8.22 -23.44 0.68
N VAL A 29 8.08 -22.18 1.09
CA VAL A 29 7.03 -21.27 0.64
C VAL A 29 7.64 -20.26 -0.30
N GLU A 30 7.28 -20.31 -1.59
CA GLU A 30 7.63 -19.30 -2.58
C GLU A 30 6.55 -18.21 -2.60
N PHE A 31 6.96 -16.95 -2.53
CA PHE A 31 6.02 -15.83 -2.55
C PHE A 31 6.45 -14.75 -3.54
N ARG A 32 5.45 -14.07 -4.10
CA ARG A 32 5.61 -12.92 -4.97
C ARG A 32 4.72 -11.80 -4.47
N ASN A 33 5.34 -10.75 -4.00
CA ASN A 33 4.68 -9.52 -3.63
C ASN A 33 5.11 -8.45 -4.64
N PRO A 34 4.30 -8.14 -5.68
CA PRO A 34 4.62 -7.02 -6.55
C PRO A 34 4.67 -5.78 -5.68
N GLN A 35 5.85 -5.17 -5.57
CA GLN A 35 6.06 -3.98 -4.76
C GLN A 35 4.98 -2.95 -5.08
N SER A 36 4.27 -2.50 -4.07
CA SER A 36 3.56 -1.25 -4.11
C SER A 36 4.55 -0.15 -4.51
N ALA A 37 4.13 0.80 -5.37
CA ALA A 37 4.95 1.96 -5.72
C ALA A 37 5.31 2.82 -4.49
N ILE A 38 4.73 2.52 -3.33
CA ILE A 38 5.00 3.14 -2.05
C ILE A 38 5.95 2.23 -1.26
N PRO A 39 7.16 2.66 -0.93
CA PRO A 39 8.05 1.90 -0.05
C PRO A 39 7.38 1.68 1.32
N ASN A 40 7.47 0.46 1.85
CA ASN A 40 7.06 0.10 3.21
C ASN A 40 5.56 0.24 3.55
N VAL A 41 4.67 0.05 2.58
CA VAL A 41 3.22 0.20 2.83
C VAL A 41 2.59 -1.05 3.41
N ASP A 42 3.05 -2.20 2.99
CA ASP A 42 2.47 -3.48 3.38
C ASP A 42 3.56 -4.51 3.62
N GLU A 43 3.67 -4.94 4.85
CA GLU A 43 4.45 -6.10 5.21
C GLU A 43 3.52 -7.30 5.35
N TRP A 44 3.83 -8.37 4.63
CA TRP A 44 3.09 -9.62 4.70
C TRP A 44 3.81 -10.63 5.56
N TYR A 45 3.07 -11.35 6.35
CA TYR A 45 3.58 -12.36 7.27
C TYR A 45 2.79 -13.65 7.18
N LEU A 46 3.51 -14.77 7.35
CA LEU A 46 2.90 -16.04 7.72
C LEU A 46 3.10 -16.26 9.21
N LEU A 47 2.02 -16.46 9.94
CA LEU A 47 2.03 -16.72 11.37
C LEU A 47 1.70 -18.19 11.64
N ASP A 48 2.60 -18.90 12.28
CA ASP A 48 2.33 -20.15 12.97
C ASP A 48 1.78 -19.83 14.37
N LYS A 49 0.46 -19.79 14.51
CA LYS A 49 -0.20 -19.48 15.79
C LYS A 49 0.12 -20.48 16.89
N ALA A 50 0.35 -21.74 16.53
CA ALA A 50 0.63 -22.80 17.51
C ALA A 50 1.98 -22.59 18.21
N ARG A 51 2.95 -21.98 17.51
CA ARG A 51 4.31 -21.72 18.01
C ARG A 51 4.60 -20.24 18.28
N GLY A 52 3.71 -19.34 17.84
CA GLY A 52 3.94 -17.91 17.90
C GLY A 52 5.11 -17.45 17.01
N LYS A 53 5.38 -18.18 15.92
CA LYS A 53 6.48 -17.87 14.99
C LYS A 53 5.96 -17.16 13.77
N GLU A 54 6.59 -16.01 13.45
CA GLU A 54 6.27 -15.19 12.29
C GLU A 54 7.36 -15.33 11.22
N TYR A 55 6.93 -15.39 9.97
CA TYR A 55 7.79 -15.43 8.81
C TYR A 55 7.43 -14.25 7.91
N GLU A 56 8.39 -13.36 7.70
CA GLU A 56 8.24 -12.14 6.89
C GLU A 56 8.29 -12.46 5.39
N LEU A 57 7.37 -11.89 4.61
CA LEU A 57 7.23 -12.12 3.17
C LEU A 57 7.45 -10.82 2.38
N ASN A 58 8.67 -10.28 2.43
CA ASN A 58 8.99 -9.02 1.76
C ASN A 58 9.52 -9.23 0.34
N GLY A 59 8.93 -8.52 -0.62
CA GLY A 59 9.31 -8.59 -2.03
C GLY A 59 8.98 -9.93 -2.68
N ASN A 60 9.93 -10.49 -3.43
CA ASN A 60 9.83 -11.83 -4.01
C ASN A 60 10.89 -12.71 -3.37
N GLY A 61 10.52 -13.91 -2.98
CA GLY A 61 11.47 -14.80 -2.34
C GLY A 61 10.89 -16.14 -1.91
N THR A 62 11.66 -16.81 -1.07
CA THR A 62 11.29 -18.08 -0.45
C THR A 62 11.51 -18.00 1.05
N VAL A 63 10.63 -18.64 1.79
CA VAL A 63 10.76 -18.84 3.23
C VAL A 63 10.73 -20.34 3.51
N GLU A 64 11.64 -20.80 4.38
CA GLU A 64 11.67 -22.18 4.86
C GLU A 64 10.98 -22.30 6.21
N ILE A 65 9.96 -23.17 6.29
CA ILE A 65 9.27 -23.52 7.52
C ILE A 65 9.81 -24.89 7.95
N THR A 66 10.66 -24.89 8.96
CA THR A 66 11.39 -26.08 9.39
C THR A 66 10.59 -27.00 10.30
N ASP A 67 9.68 -26.42 11.06
CA ASP A 67 8.91 -27.15 12.07
C ASP A 67 7.54 -27.54 11.50
N PRO A 68 7.12 -28.81 11.67
CA PRO A 68 5.81 -29.26 11.22
C PRO A 68 4.69 -28.42 11.82
N THR A 69 3.84 -27.85 10.97
CA THR A 69 2.68 -27.06 11.37
C THR A 69 1.46 -27.45 10.55
N GLU A 70 0.29 -27.46 11.18
CA GLU A 70 -0.97 -27.78 10.51
C GLU A 70 -1.65 -26.54 9.94
N ARG A 71 -1.35 -25.38 10.50
CA ARG A 71 -2.01 -24.11 10.14
C ARG A 71 -1.05 -22.95 10.12
N LEU A 72 -1.11 -22.21 9.05
CA LEU A 72 -0.47 -20.91 8.91
C LEU A 72 -1.55 -19.85 8.67
N THR A 73 -1.36 -18.66 9.20
CA THR A 73 -2.23 -17.53 8.93
C THR A 73 -1.45 -16.52 8.12
N LEU A 74 -1.93 -16.19 6.92
CA LEU A 74 -1.42 -15.07 6.14
C LEU A 74 -2.09 -13.81 6.66
N TYR A 75 -1.30 -12.84 7.07
CA TYR A 75 -1.81 -11.53 7.44
C TYR A 75 -0.92 -10.41 6.91
N ARG A 76 -1.50 -9.26 6.81
CA ARG A 76 -0.87 -8.03 6.39
C ARG A 76 -0.75 -7.11 7.59
N SER A 77 0.47 -6.69 7.89
CA SER A 77 0.70 -5.61 8.84
C SER A 77 0.62 -4.30 8.08
N THR A 78 -0.38 -3.49 8.40
CA THR A 78 -0.42 -2.10 7.93
C THR A 78 0.51 -1.29 8.81
N LEU A 79 1.65 -0.87 8.26
CA LEU A 79 2.50 0.07 8.97
C LEU A 79 1.71 1.37 9.17
N ILE A 80 1.48 1.73 10.43
CA ILE A 80 0.97 3.06 10.75
C ILE A 80 2.13 4.02 10.52
N PRO A 81 1.99 5.00 9.60
CA PRO A 81 3.05 5.96 9.35
C PRO A 81 3.39 6.74 10.62
N GLU A 82 4.67 6.87 10.93
CA GLU A 82 5.12 7.68 12.07
C GLU A 82 4.89 9.18 11.83
N HIS A 83 4.74 9.58 10.57
CA HIS A 83 4.61 10.97 10.17
C HIS A 83 3.60 11.17 9.06
N PHE A 84 2.88 12.28 9.15
CA PHE A 84 2.09 12.84 8.08
C PHE A 84 3.01 13.26 6.90
N ALA A 85 2.77 12.72 5.70
CA ALA A 85 3.59 12.99 4.53
C ALA A 85 2.76 13.13 3.25
N LEU A 86 3.27 13.93 2.31
CA LEU A 86 2.76 14.04 0.95
C LEU A 86 3.90 13.77 -0.02
N TYR A 87 3.76 12.76 -0.87
CA TYR A 87 4.81 12.35 -1.80
C TYR A 87 4.69 13.05 -3.15
N GLN A 88 5.77 13.03 -3.94
CA GLN A 88 5.75 13.54 -5.31
C GLN A 88 4.84 12.65 -6.15
N ASN A 89 3.93 13.28 -6.92
CA ASN A 89 3.07 12.54 -7.86
C ASN A 89 3.90 11.82 -8.93
N TYR A 90 3.42 10.67 -9.36
CA TYR A 90 4.07 9.89 -10.40
C TYR A 90 3.04 9.38 -11.44
N PRO A 91 3.37 9.52 -12.74
CA PRO A 91 4.51 10.26 -13.30
C PRO A 91 4.44 11.78 -13.06
N ASN A 92 5.59 12.46 -13.14
CA ASN A 92 5.68 13.93 -13.17
C ASN A 92 6.91 14.36 -14.01
N PRO A 93 6.76 15.00 -15.19
CA PRO A 93 5.48 15.42 -15.78
C PRO A 93 4.56 14.28 -16.15
N PHE A 94 3.24 14.53 -16.27
CA PHE A 94 2.21 13.52 -16.54
C PHE A 94 1.30 13.89 -17.70
N ASN A 95 0.62 12.89 -18.31
CA ASN A 95 -0.31 13.04 -19.43
C ASN A 95 -1.31 11.89 -19.50
N PRO A 96 -2.61 12.09 -19.37
CA PRO A 96 -3.25 13.11 -18.52
C PRO A 96 -3.44 12.61 -17.09
N VAL A 97 -2.92 11.42 -16.75
CA VAL A 97 -3.15 10.70 -15.48
C VAL A 97 -1.89 10.69 -14.64
N THR A 98 -2.05 10.92 -13.35
CA THR A 98 -0.98 10.80 -12.36
C THR A 98 -1.53 10.27 -11.05
N THR A 99 -0.66 9.66 -10.25
CA THR A 99 -0.98 9.15 -8.92
C THR A 99 -0.32 10.02 -7.86
N ILE A 100 -1.09 10.38 -6.85
CA ILE A 100 -0.64 11.13 -5.67
C ILE A 100 -0.70 10.19 -4.48
N GLN A 101 0.42 10.07 -3.78
CA GLN A 101 0.56 9.24 -2.59
C GLN A 101 0.77 10.12 -1.36
N PHE A 102 0.19 9.74 -0.24
CA PHE A 102 0.34 10.44 1.03
C PHE A 102 0.14 9.49 2.22
N SER A 103 0.56 9.92 3.40
CA SER A 103 0.35 9.17 4.64
C SER A 103 -0.40 10.01 5.67
N VAL A 104 -1.21 9.33 6.48
CA VAL A 104 -1.96 9.88 7.59
C VAL A 104 -1.59 9.09 8.85
N GLU A 105 -1.13 9.78 9.91
CA GLU A 105 -0.64 9.14 11.15
C GLU A 105 -1.73 8.82 12.16
N THR A 106 -2.84 9.56 12.10
CA THR A 106 -3.98 9.41 13.00
C THR A 106 -5.29 9.48 12.22
N ASN A 107 -6.37 8.92 12.76
CA ASN A 107 -7.70 9.14 12.19
C ASN A 107 -8.00 10.64 12.17
N SER A 108 -8.10 11.23 11.00
CA SER A 108 -8.25 12.68 10.84
C SER A 108 -9.08 13.05 9.62
N LYS A 109 -9.71 14.23 9.71
CA LYS A 109 -10.36 14.82 8.54
C LYS A 109 -9.30 15.24 7.53
N THR A 110 -9.27 14.52 6.41
CA THR A 110 -8.27 14.70 5.36
C THR A 110 -8.88 15.36 4.14
N SER A 111 -8.18 16.37 3.60
CA SER A 111 -8.54 17.02 2.35
C SER A 111 -7.32 17.06 1.40
N LEU A 112 -7.49 16.52 0.19
CA LEU A 112 -6.51 16.63 -0.89
C LEU A 112 -7.12 17.43 -2.03
N GLN A 113 -6.54 18.59 -2.31
CA GLN A 113 -7.07 19.56 -3.26
C GLN A 113 -6.00 19.98 -4.29
N ILE A 114 -6.45 20.26 -5.52
CA ILE A 114 -5.62 20.71 -6.63
C ILE A 114 -5.93 22.15 -6.94
N PHE A 115 -4.89 22.95 -7.10
CA PHE A 115 -4.96 24.37 -7.42
C PHE A 115 -4.14 24.69 -8.68
N ASP A 116 -4.58 25.68 -9.45
CA ASP A 116 -3.76 26.26 -10.49
C ASP A 116 -2.72 27.27 -9.90
N ILE A 117 -1.83 27.79 -10.76
CA ILE A 117 -0.78 28.72 -10.34
C ILE A 117 -1.31 30.06 -9.80
N THR A 118 -2.58 30.37 -10.02
CA THR A 118 -3.22 31.59 -9.49
C THR A 118 -3.83 31.35 -8.10
N GLY A 119 -3.77 30.10 -7.60
CA GLY A 119 -4.38 29.70 -6.33
C GLY A 119 -5.86 29.36 -6.42
N ARG A 120 -6.42 29.27 -7.63
CA ARG A 120 -7.81 28.87 -7.83
C ARG A 120 -7.93 27.38 -7.67
N LEU A 121 -8.93 26.92 -6.91
CA LEU A 121 -9.26 25.51 -6.77
C LEU A 121 -9.69 24.93 -8.12
N VAL A 122 -9.03 23.87 -8.54
CA VAL A 122 -9.34 23.09 -9.75
C VAL A 122 -10.22 21.91 -9.41
N GLU A 123 -9.82 21.13 -8.39
CA GLU A 123 -10.53 19.91 -8.00
C GLU A 123 -10.24 19.55 -6.54
N THR A 124 -11.19 18.88 -5.90
CA THR A 124 -11.02 18.26 -4.58
C THR A 124 -11.06 16.74 -4.78
N LEU A 125 -9.94 16.07 -4.53
CA LEU A 125 -9.79 14.63 -4.73
C LEU A 125 -10.22 13.83 -3.50
N VAL A 126 -9.96 14.36 -2.30
CA VAL A 126 -10.34 13.75 -1.02
C VAL A 126 -10.92 14.83 -0.11
N ASN A 127 -11.99 14.52 0.62
CA ASN A 127 -12.56 15.38 1.66
C ASN A 127 -13.40 14.54 2.64
N GLU A 128 -12.73 13.66 3.38
CA GLU A 128 -13.35 12.71 4.30
C GLU A 128 -12.43 12.37 5.46
N ASN A 129 -12.95 11.62 6.44
CA ASN A 129 -12.12 11.06 7.50
C ASN A 129 -11.40 9.83 6.96
N LEU A 130 -10.07 9.82 7.06
CA LEU A 130 -9.24 8.69 6.70
C LEU A 130 -8.64 8.06 7.95
N GLU A 131 -8.56 6.74 7.94
CA GLU A 131 -7.83 5.96 8.95
C GLU A 131 -6.31 6.14 8.79
N PRO A 132 -5.53 5.92 9.87
CA PRO A 132 -4.08 5.90 9.77
C PRO A 132 -3.60 4.93 8.70
N GLY A 133 -2.64 5.35 7.91
CA GLY A 133 -2.10 4.51 6.84
C GLY A 133 -1.55 5.31 5.67
N TYR A 134 -1.14 4.57 4.65
CA TYR A 134 -0.73 5.11 3.37
C TYR A 134 -1.91 5.07 2.40
N HIS A 135 -2.10 6.16 1.67
CA HIS A 135 -3.21 6.35 0.75
C HIS A 135 -2.69 6.73 -0.63
N GLU A 136 -3.44 6.30 -1.65
CA GLU A 136 -3.12 6.57 -3.04
C GLU A 136 -4.36 7.03 -3.77
N ILE A 137 -4.26 8.13 -4.51
CA ILE A 137 -5.35 8.70 -5.30
C ILE A 137 -4.86 8.98 -6.71
N THR A 138 -5.57 8.48 -7.69
CA THR A 138 -5.32 8.77 -9.11
C THR A 138 -6.09 10.00 -9.54
N TRP A 139 -5.38 10.97 -10.12
CA TRP A 139 -5.98 12.14 -10.74
C TRP A 139 -5.95 12.06 -12.26
N ASN A 140 -7.12 12.22 -12.87
CA ASN A 140 -7.28 12.28 -14.32
C ASN A 140 -7.58 13.73 -14.77
N ALA A 141 -6.59 14.40 -15.32
CA ALA A 141 -6.63 15.79 -15.76
C ALA A 141 -7.05 15.95 -17.24
N THR A 142 -7.84 15.02 -17.81
CA THR A 142 -8.25 15.06 -19.23
C THR A 142 -8.92 16.38 -19.61
N ASN A 143 -9.68 16.97 -18.73
CA ASN A 143 -10.41 18.23 -18.98
C ASN A 143 -9.69 19.48 -18.49
N VAL A 144 -8.43 19.37 -18.12
CA VAL A 144 -7.62 20.45 -17.56
C VAL A 144 -6.52 20.82 -18.55
N SER A 145 -6.17 22.11 -18.69
CA SER A 145 -5.13 22.59 -19.62
C SER A 145 -3.72 22.20 -19.16
N SER A 146 -2.80 22.01 -20.12
CA SER A 146 -1.38 21.86 -19.80
C SER A 146 -0.88 23.00 -18.94
N GLY A 147 -0.05 22.71 -17.95
CA GLY A 147 0.47 23.74 -17.06
C GLY A 147 1.02 23.19 -15.74
N VAL A 148 1.35 24.11 -14.85
CA VAL A 148 1.81 23.81 -13.50
C VAL A 148 0.62 23.87 -12.55
N TYR A 149 0.50 22.86 -11.71
CA TYR A 149 -0.52 22.71 -10.67
C TYR A 149 0.13 22.48 -9.32
N ILE A 150 -0.58 22.84 -8.27
CA ILE A 150 -0.18 22.64 -6.88
C ILE A 150 -1.23 21.74 -6.25
N TYR A 151 -0.82 20.66 -5.62
CA TYR A 151 -1.72 19.87 -4.78
C TYR A 151 -1.38 20.05 -3.31
N LYS A 152 -2.44 20.15 -2.51
CA LYS A 152 -2.37 20.46 -1.09
C LYS A 152 -3.12 19.40 -0.30
N LEU A 153 -2.40 18.75 0.61
CA LEU A 153 -2.94 17.86 1.61
C LEU A 153 -3.11 18.62 2.92
N THR A 154 -4.28 18.54 3.51
CA THR A 154 -4.61 19.13 4.82
C THR A 154 -5.19 18.06 5.71
N THR A 155 -4.67 17.94 6.92
CA THR A 155 -5.16 17.07 7.99
C THR A 155 -5.18 17.84 9.30
N ASP A 156 -5.62 17.21 10.39
CA ASP A 156 -5.55 17.81 11.73
C ASP A 156 -4.09 18.03 12.19
N ALA A 157 -3.13 17.27 11.64
CA ALA A 157 -1.70 17.43 11.91
C ALA A 157 -1.06 18.66 11.20
N GLY A 158 -1.71 19.18 10.14
CA GLY A 158 -1.21 20.32 9.39
C GLY A 158 -1.51 20.28 7.90
N GLN A 159 -0.66 20.98 7.13
CA GLN A 159 -0.79 21.01 5.67
C GLN A 159 0.55 20.85 4.96
N LEU A 160 0.53 20.13 3.85
CA LEU A 160 1.67 19.94 2.95
C LEU A 160 1.26 20.28 1.52
N THR A 161 2.21 20.80 0.76
CA THR A 161 1.99 21.17 -0.65
C THR A 161 3.10 20.64 -1.54
N ARG A 162 2.75 20.26 -2.78
CA ARG A 162 3.71 19.90 -3.82
C ARG A 162 3.24 20.41 -5.17
N LYS A 163 4.20 20.47 -6.10
CA LYS A 163 4.01 20.93 -7.47
C LYS A 163 4.01 19.75 -8.43
N MET A 164 3.17 19.81 -9.46
CA MET A 164 3.14 18.86 -10.58
C MET A 164 3.00 19.57 -11.92
N ILE A 165 3.37 18.90 -13.01
CA ILE A 165 3.38 19.45 -14.37
C ILE A 165 2.56 18.55 -15.27
N LEU A 166 1.47 19.09 -15.83
CA LEU A 166 0.64 18.44 -16.84
C LEU A 166 1.14 18.83 -18.25
N LEU A 167 1.44 17.85 -19.05
CA LEU A 167 1.80 17.98 -20.47
C LEU A 167 0.75 17.24 -21.30
N LYS A 168 0.16 17.91 -22.27
CA LYS A 168 -0.74 17.31 -23.26
C LYS A 168 -0.16 17.50 -24.65
#